data_1e11c64a26a934cf17edc0832ac60254
#
_entry.id   1e11c64a26a934cf17edc0832ac60254
#
_cell.length_a   1.000
_cell.length_b   1.000
_cell.length_c   1.000
_cell.angle_alpha   90.00
_cell.angle_beta   90.00
_cell.angle_gamma   90.00
#
_symmetry.space_group_name_H-M   'P 1'
#
loop_
_entity.id
_entity.type
_entity.pdbx_description
1 polymer ?
#
loop_
_entity_poly.entity_id
_entity_poly.type
_entity_poly.pdbx_seq_one_letter_code
_entity_poly.pdbx_strand_id
1 'polypeptide(L)'
;MVFRALKYRNFRIFFFGQSISLIGTWMQYVAMSWLVYRMTNSVFMLGVVGFASQIPAFILSPFTGVLADRHNRHKILLFTQTLALLQALILAILTMTGNIQVWHIIVMGIFLGCVNSLDIPARQSFILQMIEEKENLGNAIALNSMMFNMARLIGPSIAGVLIAITGEGMCFLINAISYVAVIASLIAMDEGIKIRKDKKVDYDIFKDLKEGFNYAFGFKPIRAILLLLSIIGLMGMSYAVLMPVFAKDVLGGGAYTLGFLMAAVGVGALAGTVYLASRKKAIALGNTLPVSAGIFGIGITAFSISLRQISAFHTFNTWE
;
A
#
# COMPACT_ATOMS: atom_id res chain seq x y z
N MET A 1 -27.24 6.39 1.99
CA MET A 1 -26.62 5.68 3.14
C MET A 1 -25.22 5.23 2.74
N VAL A 2 -24.21 5.64 3.50
CA VAL A 2 -22.77 5.46 3.18
C VAL A 2 -22.30 4.00 3.32
N PHE A 3 -22.97 3.17 4.10
CA PHE A 3 -22.52 1.82 4.48
C PHE A 3 -23.38 0.68 3.92
N ARG A 4 -23.95 0.85 2.71
CA ARG A 4 -24.88 -0.16 2.12
C ARG A 4 -24.22 -1.52 1.90
N ALA A 5 -22.96 -1.54 1.49
CA ALA A 5 -22.24 -2.80 1.23
C ALA A 5 -21.98 -3.61 2.51
N LEU A 6 -21.96 -2.99 3.70
CA LEU A 6 -21.81 -3.73 4.97
C LEU A 6 -23.04 -4.56 5.35
N LYS A 7 -24.17 -4.46 4.62
CA LYS A 7 -25.31 -5.36 4.78
C LYS A 7 -24.94 -6.80 4.40
N TYR A 8 -24.02 -6.98 3.44
CA TYR A 8 -23.54 -8.29 3.03
C TYR A 8 -22.61 -8.87 4.09
N ARG A 9 -22.99 -10.02 4.68
CA ARG A 9 -22.27 -10.64 5.79
C ARG A 9 -20.80 -10.89 5.47
N ASN A 10 -20.51 -11.50 4.32
CA ASN A 10 -19.15 -11.82 3.91
C ASN A 10 -18.30 -10.56 3.72
N PHE A 11 -18.84 -9.53 3.05
CA PHE A 11 -18.15 -8.26 2.88
C PHE A 11 -17.87 -7.57 4.22
N ARG A 12 -18.83 -7.58 5.15
CA ARG A 12 -18.66 -7.00 6.48
C ARG A 12 -17.55 -7.68 7.27
N ILE A 13 -17.55 -9.02 7.31
CA ILE A 13 -16.50 -9.79 8.01
C ILE A 13 -15.12 -9.49 7.39
N PHE A 14 -15.04 -9.52 6.07
CA PHE A 14 -13.81 -9.18 5.35
C PHE A 14 -13.35 -7.75 5.64
N PHE A 15 -14.26 -6.79 5.59
CA PHE A 15 -13.95 -5.38 5.79
C PHE A 15 -13.27 -5.13 7.15
N PHE A 16 -13.78 -5.70 8.23
CA PHE A 16 -13.18 -5.52 9.55
C PHE A 16 -11.85 -6.27 9.69
N GLY A 17 -11.76 -7.53 9.26
CA GLY A 17 -10.52 -8.29 9.32
C GLY A 17 -9.40 -7.64 8.48
N GLN A 18 -9.74 -7.23 7.25
CA GLN A 18 -8.81 -6.57 6.34
C GLN A 18 -8.41 -5.17 6.84
N SER A 19 -9.30 -4.43 7.50
CA SER A 19 -8.96 -3.12 8.09
C SER A 19 -7.86 -3.25 9.14
N ILE A 20 -7.97 -4.23 10.02
CA ILE A 20 -6.96 -4.51 11.05
C ILE A 20 -5.63 -4.89 10.40
N SER A 21 -5.67 -5.79 9.41
CA SER A 21 -4.47 -6.25 8.70
C SER A 21 -3.78 -5.13 7.93
N LEU A 22 -4.53 -4.23 7.29
CA LEU A 22 -3.96 -3.10 6.57
C LEU A 22 -3.26 -2.09 7.50
N ILE A 23 -3.81 -1.84 8.69
CA ILE A 23 -3.14 -0.99 9.69
C ILE A 23 -1.78 -1.61 10.05
N GLY A 24 -1.74 -2.91 10.37
CA GLY A 24 -0.49 -3.62 10.63
C GLY A 24 0.50 -3.57 9.46
N THR A 25 0.02 -3.73 8.23
CA THR A 25 0.85 -3.64 7.02
C THR A 25 1.50 -2.26 6.85
N TRP A 26 0.75 -1.17 7.10
CA TRP A 26 1.31 0.18 7.07
C TRP A 26 2.30 0.44 8.23
N MET A 27 2.04 -0.14 9.41
CA MET A 27 3.00 -0.11 10.52
C MET A 27 4.31 -0.81 10.14
N GLN A 28 4.25 -1.99 9.55
CA GLN A 28 5.42 -2.73 9.08
C GLN A 28 6.20 -1.94 8.02
N TYR A 29 5.50 -1.28 7.08
CA TYR A 29 6.15 -0.46 6.05
C TYR A 29 7.00 0.66 6.66
N VAL A 30 6.46 1.39 7.65
CA VAL A 30 7.20 2.45 8.37
C VAL A 30 8.36 1.87 9.17
N ALA A 31 8.12 0.78 9.92
CA ALA A 31 9.14 0.13 10.74
C ALA A 31 10.30 -0.40 9.88
N MET A 32 10.01 -0.99 8.73
CA MET A 32 11.03 -1.53 7.82
C MET A 32 11.89 -0.40 7.23
N SER A 33 11.28 0.69 6.77
CA SER A 33 12.03 1.83 6.23
C SER A 33 12.90 2.52 7.29
N TRP A 34 12.37 2.69 8.51
CA TRP A 34 13.11 3.24 9.63
C TRP A 34 14.26 2.33 10.05
N LEU A 35 14.04 1.03 10.19
CA LEU A 35 15.04 0.03 10.55
C LEU A 35 16.22 0.03 9.57
N VAL A 36 15.93 -0.01 8.26
CA VAL A 36 16.97 0.04 7.22
C VAL A 36 17.81 1.30 7.36
N TYR A 37 17.17 2.46 7.51
CA TYR A 37 17.89 3.72 7.62
C TYR A 37 18.68 3.82 8.93
N ARG A 38 18.13 3.34 10.05
CA ARG A 38 18.82 3.29 11.34
C ARG A 38 20.07 2.40 11.32
N MET A 39 20.00 1.26 10.61
CA MET A 39 21.12 0.31 10.52
C MET A 39 22.22 0.77 9.55
N THR A 40 21.88 1.46 8.48
CA THR A 40 22.83 1.72 7.38
C THR A 40 23.22 3.20 7.25
N ASN A 41 22.42 4.12 7.75
CA ASN A 41 22.51 5.56 7.48
C ASN A 41 22.66 5.88 5.99
N SER A 42 22.12 5.03 5.11
CA SER A 42 22.31 5.08 3.66
C SER A 42 20.98 5.30 2.94
N VAL A 43 20.89 6.43 2.26
CA VAL A 43 19.78 6.75 1.34
C VAL A 43 19.70 5.73 0.20
N PHE A 44 20.86 5.28 -0.28
CA PHE A 44 20.95 4.26 -1.33
C PHE A 44 20.30 2.94 -0.87
N MET A 45 20.55 2.50 0.36
CA MET A 45 19.95 1.27 0.90
C MET A 45 18.43 1.36 1.06
N LEU A 46 17.90 2.53 1.39
CA LEU A 46 16.44 2.75 1.36
C LEU A 46 15.88 2.51 -0.04
N GLY A 47 16.56 3.04 -1.06
CA GLY A 47 16.20 2.84 -2.46
C GLY A 47 16.27 1.37 -2.87
N VAL A 48 17.34 0.65 -2.49
CA VAL A 48 17.52 -0.79 -2.78
C VAL A 48 16.41 -1.62 -2.17
N VAL A 49 16.09 -1.42 -0.88
CA VAL A 49 15.03 -2.16 -0.20
C VAL A 49 13.66 -1.82 -0.77
N GLY A 50 13.38 -0.55 -1.06
CA GLY A 50 12.15 -0.11 -1.70
C GLY A 50 11.98 -0.74 -3.09
N PHE A 51 13.02 -0.71 -3.91
CA PHE A 51 13.02 -1.34 -5.23
C PHE A 51 12.84 -2.86 -5.14
N ALA A 52 13.61 -3.52 -4.27
CA ALA A 52 13.56 -4.97 -4.07
C ALA A 52 12.15 -5.45 -3.65
N SER A 53 11.44 -4.65 -2.85
CA SER A 53 10.08 -4.97 -2.41
C SER A 53 9.02 -4.79 -3.51
N GLN A 54 9.27 -3.94 -4.50
CA GLN A 54 8.29 -3.60 -5.54
C GLN A 54 8.52 -4.32 -6.87
N ILE A 55 9.77 -4.65 -7.18
CA ILE A 55 10.13 -5.25 -8.48
C ILE A 55 9.43 -6.60 -8.74
N PRO A 56 9.26 -7.51 -7.76
CA PRO A 56 8.54 -8.75 -8.00
C PRO A 56 7.08 -8.52 -8.40
N ALA A 57 6.42 -7.56 -7.74
CA ALA A 57 5.04 -7.22 -8.07
C ALA A 57 4.93 -6.67 -9.51
N PHE A 58 5.89 -5.83 -9.93
CA PHE A 58 5.94 -5.29 -11.28
C PHE A 58 6.11 -6.40 -12.34
N ILE A 59 7.06 -7.32 -12.13
CA ILE A 59 7.37 -8.40 -13.08
C ILE A 59 6.26 -9.45 -13.12
N LEU A 60 5.72 -9.82 -11.95
CA LEU A 60 4.80 -10.94 -11.85
C LEU A 60 3.33 -10.56 -12.07
N SER A 61 2.94 -9.28 -11.90
CA SER A 61 1.52 -8.88 -11.95
C SER A 61 0.79 -9.25 -13.24
N PRO A 62 1.39 -9.24 -14.44
CA PRO A 62 0.70 -9.70 -15.64
C PRO A 62 0.30 -11.18 -15.60
N PHE A 63 1.14 -12.01 -14.97
CA PHE A 63 0.92 -13.45 -14.85
C PHE A 63 -0.03 -13.77 -13.69
N THR A 64 0.14 -13.08 -12.56
CA THR A 64 -0.65 -13.31 -11.35
C THR A 64 -2.08 -12.83 -11.49
N GLY A 65 -2.34 -11.82 -12.31
CA GLY A 65 -3.71 -11.42 -12.69
C GLY A 65 -4.48 -12.57 -13.34
N VAL A 66 -3.90 -13.19 -14.36
CA VAL A 66 -4.49 -14.36 -15.04
C VAL A 66 -4.65 -15.54 -14.08
N LEU A 67 -3.66 -15.77 -13.20
CA LEU A 67 -3.72 -16.84 -12.21
C LEU A 67 -4.86 -16.62 -11.21
N ALA A 68 -5.05 -15.39 -10.74
CA ALA A 68 -6.12 -14.99 -9.81
C ALA A 68 -7.52 -15.17 -10.45
N ASP A 69 -7.64 -14.99 -11.76
CA ASP A 69 -8.92 -15.18 -12.46
C ASP A 69 -9.27 -16.66 -12.67
N ARG A 70 -8.26 -17.54 -12.80
CA ARG A 70 -8.44 -18.96 -13.02
C ARG A 70 -8.68 -19.79 -11.75
N HIS A 71 -8.27 -19.28 -10.60
CA HIS A 71 -8.30 -20.02 -9.35
C HIS A 71 -9.30 -19.45 -8.35
N ASN A 72 -9.58 -20.22 -7.31
CA ASN A 72 -10.44 -19.77 -6.22
C ASN A 72 -9.76 -18.63 -5.44
N ARG A 73 -10.28 -17.40 -5.59
CA ARG A 73 -9.74 -16.18 -4.99
C ARG A 73 -9.69 -16.24 -3.47
N HIS A 74 -10.66 -16.90 -2.84
CA HIS A 74 -10.67 -17.12 -1.39
C HIS A 74 -9.47 -17.98 -0.93
N LYS A 75 -9.17 -19.09 -1.64
CA LYS A 75 -8.01 -19.94 -1.34
C LYS A 75 -6.69 -19.21 -1.59
N ILE A 76 -6.63 -18.42 -2.67
CA ILE A 76 -5.46 -17.57 -2.95
C ILE A 76 -5.22 -16.61 -1.78
N LEU A 77 -6.27 -15.92 -1.32
CA LEU A 77 -6.13 -14.96 -0.21
C LEU A 77 -5.71 -15.67 1.08
N LEU A 78 -6.28 -16.81 1.44
CA LEU A 78 -5.83 -17.58 2.60
C LEU A 78 -4.33 -17.92 2.51
N PHE A 79 -3.88 -18.37 1.35
CA PHE A 79 -2.48 -18.71 1.11
C PHE A 79 -1.57 -17.49 1.21
N THR A 80 -1.89 -16.40 0.52
CA THR A 80 -1.07 -15.17 0.51
C THR A 80 -1.02 -14.50 1.87
N GLN A 81 -2.13 -14.45 2.60
CA GLN A 81 -2.18 -13.87 3.95
C GLN A 81 -1.40 -14.72 4.96
N THR A 82 -1.41 -16.06 4.80
CA THR A 82 -0.56 -16.95 5.62
C THR A 82 0.91 -16.74 5.35
N LEU A 83 1.32 -16.60 4.08
CA LEU A 83 2.71 -16.30 3.72
C LEU A 83 3.16 -14.92 4.26
N ALA A 84 2.28 -13.92 4.17
CA ALA A 84 2.56 -12.58 4.71
C ALA A 84 2.68 -12.59 6.25
N LEU A 85 1.85 -13.38 6.94
CA LEU A 85 1.98 -13.62 8.39
C LEU A 85 3.34 -14.19 8.73
N LEU A 86 3.75 -15.27 8.04
CA LEU A 86 5.04 -15.92 8.28
C LEU A 86 6.20 -14.94 8.05
N GLN A 87 6.15 -14.15 6.98
CA GLN A 87 7.13 -13.12 6.68
C GLN A 87 7.24 -12.08 7.80
N ALA A 88 6.09 -11.55 8.28
CA ALA A 88 6.07 -10.58 9.35
C ALA A 88 6.59 -11.17 10.69
N LEU A 89 6.25 -12.44 10.98
CA LEU A 89 6.71 -13.14 12.16
C LEU A 89 8.23 -13.37 12.13
N ILE A 90 8.80 -13.77 10.99
CA ILE A 90 10.25 -13.92 10.81
C ILE A 90 10.95 -12.59 11.04
N LEU A 91 10.46 -11.49 10.48
CA LEU A 91 11.02 -10.16 10.71
C LEU A 91 10.94 -9.76 12.20
N ALA A 92 9.82 -10.06 12.86
CA ALA A 92 9.64 -9.78 14.28
C ALA A 92 10.67 -10.52 15.11
N ILE A 93 10.82 -11.83 14.92
CA ILE A 93 11.76 -12.68 15.66
C ILE A 93 13.19 -12.18 15.43
N LEU A 94 13.61 -12.00 14.19
CA LEU A 94 14.98 -11.55 13.87
C LEU A 94 15.28 -10.18 14.47
N THR A 95 14.31 -9.26 14.46
CA THR A 95 14.51 -7.91 15.00
C THR A 95 14.53 -7.91 16.53
N MET A 96 13.62 -8.64 17.17
CA MET A 96 13.54 -8.70 18.65
C MET A 96 14.71 -9.46 19.27
N THR A 97 15.28 -10.44 18.56
CA THR A 97 16.47 -11.17 19.00
C THR A 97 17.79 -10.46 18.66
N GLY A 98 17.73 -9.30 17.97
CA GLY A 98 18.91 -8.55 17.57
C GLY A 98 19.73 -9.18 16.42
N ASN A 99 19.22 -10.25 15.79
CA ASN A 99 19.90 -10.96 14.71
C ASN A 99 19.56 -10.43 13.31
N ILE A 100 18.78 -9.34 13.23
CA ILE A 100 18.37 -8.74 11.94
C ILE A 100 19.58 -8.16 11.21
N GLN A 101 19.68 -8.45 9.91
CA GLN A 101 20.66 -7.88 9.00
C GLN A 101 19.97 -7.32 7.76
N VAL A 102 20.63 -6.40 7.07
CA VAL A 102 20.03 -5.71 5.90
C VAL A 102 19.61 -6.70 4.81
N TRP A 103 20.39 -7.74 4.57
CA TRP A 103 20.02 -8.75 3.57
C TRP A 103 18.75 -9.54 3.93
N HIS A 104 18.47 -9.78 5.23
CA HIS A 104 17.21 -10.36 5.67
C HIS A 104 16.03 -9.47 5.23
N ILE A 105 16.17 -8.15 5.39
CA ILE A 105 15.13 -7.19 5.04
C ILE A 105 14.90 -7.19 3.53
N ILE A 106 15.98 -7.24 2.72
CA ILE A 106 15.91 -7.32 1.26
C ILE A 106 15.18 -8.59 0.82
N VAL A 107 15.60 -9.75 1.32
CA VAL A 107 14.99 -11.05 0.98
C VAL A 107 13.52 -11.11 1.40
N MET A 108 13.19 -10.65 2.62
CA MET A 108 11.82 -10.59 3.10
C MET A 108 10.97 -9.56 2.35
N GLY A 109 11.58 -8.49 1.86
CA GLY A 109 10.95 -7.52 0.95
C GLY A 109 10.60 -8.13 -0.40
N ILE A 110 11.55 -8.82 -1.04
CA ILE A 110 11.34 -9.55 -2.30
C ILE A 110 10.23 -10.60 -2.12
N PHE A 111 10.28 -11.39 -1.04
CA PHE A 111 9.29 -12.40 -0.74
C PHE A 111 7.89 -11.79 -0.61
N LEU A 112 7.74 -10.71 0.16
CA LEU A 112 6.46 -10.02 0.31
C LEU A 112 5.99 -9.40 -1.03
N GLY A 113 6.90 -8.91 -1.86
CA GLY A 113 6.61 -8.42 -3.21
C GLY A 113 6.02 -9.51 -4.11
N CYS A 114 6.56 -10.75 -4.04
CA CYS A 114 5.99 -11.91 -4.74
C CYS A 114 4.59 -12.26 -4.21
N VAL A 115 4.40 -12.26 -2.89
CA VAL A 115 3.10 -12.50 -2.27
C VAL A 115 2.07 -11.45 -2.69
N ASN A 116 2.44 -10.18 -2.65
CA ASN A 116 1.58 -9.05 -3.02
C ASN A 116 1.20 -9.06 -4.50
N SER A 117 2.06 -9.55 -5.38
CA SER A 117 1.75 -9.67 -6.81
C SER A 117 0.50 -10.51 -7.07
N LEU A 118 0.26 -11.53 -6.24
CA LEU A 118 -0.89 -12.42 -6.32
C LEU A 118 -2.05 -11.95 -5.41
N ASP A 119 -1.73 -11.42 -4.23
CA ASP A 119 -2.74 -10.97 -3.26
C ASP A 119 -3.58 -9.80 -3.79
N ILE A 120 -2.94 -8.78 -4.36
CA ILE A 120 -3.62 -7.56 -4.78
C ILE A 120 -4.71 -7.83 -5.83
N PRO A 121 -4.44 -8.49 -6.98
CA PRO A 121 -5.47 -8.76 -7.97
C PRO A 121 -6.54 -9.74 -7.46
N ALA A 122 -6.15 -10.76 -6.68
CA ALA A 122 -7.10 -11.69 -6.08
C ALA A 122 -8.07 -10.97 -5.14
N ARG A 123 -7.57 -10.08 -4.28
CA ARG A 123 -8.36 -9.31 -3.33
C ARG A 123 -9.33 -8.35 -4.03
N GLN A 124 -8.86 -7.61 -5.04
CA GLN A 124 -9.71 -6.70 -5.80
C GLN A 124 -10.87 -7.45 -6.48
N SER A 125 -10.58 -8.58 -7.10
CA SER A 125 -11.59 -9.41 -7.74
C SER A 125 -12.53 -10.08 -6.73
N PHE A 126 -12.03 -10.45 -5.54
CA PHE A 126 -12.81 -11.08 -4.47
C PHE A 126 -13.85 -10.14 -3.88
N ILE A 127 -13.51 -8.86 -3.70
CA ILE A 127 -14.45 -7.82 -3.24
C ILE A 127 -15.67 -7.76 -4.15
N LEU A 128 -15.47 -7.83 -5.47
CA LEU A 128 -16.55 -7.80 -6.45
C LEU A 128 -17.47 -9.03 -6.34
N GLN A 129 -16.95 -10.18 -5.92
CA GLN A 129 -17.72 -11.41 -5.75
C GLN A 129 -18.60 -11.43 -4.49
N MET A 130 -18.22 -10.64 -3.46
CA MET A 130 -18.99 -10.56 -2.22
C MET A 130 -20.24 -9.69 -2.30
N ILE A 131 -20.41 -8.93 -3.40
CA ILE A 131 -21.51 -8.00 -3.60
C ILE A 131 -22.45 -8.56 -4.67
N GLU A 132 -23.65 -8.97 -4.26
CA GLU A 132 -24.63 -9.58 -5.17
C GLU A 132 -25.32 -8.53 -6.06
N GLU A 133 -25.68 -7.39 -5.50
CA GLU A 133 -26.37 -6.32 -6.20
C GLU A 133 -25.38 -5.33 -6.82
N LYS A 134 -25.39 -5.22 -8.14
CA LYS A 134 -24.51 -4.31 -8.91
C LYS A 134 -24.60 -2.85 -8.44
N GLU A 135 -25.75 -2.41 -7.96
CA GLU A 135 -25.98 -1.05 -7.45
C GLU A 135 -25.14 -0.73 -6.20
N ASN A 136 -24.79 -1.74 -5.41
CA ASN A 136 -23.99 -1.59 -4.21
C ASN A 136 -22.47 -1.73 -4.45
N LEU A 137 -22.08 -2.09 -5.68
CA LEU A 137 -20.67 -2.30 -6.02
C LEU A 137 -19.84 -1.01 -5.87
N GLY A 138 -20.39 0.12 -6.33
CA GLY A 138 -19.73 1.43 -6.15
C GLY A 138 -19.51 1.78 -4.69
N ASN A 139 -20.44 1.40 -3.81
CA ASN A 139 -20.30 1.60 -2.38
C ASN A 139 -19.22 0.69 -1.76
N ALA A 140 -19.13 -0.56 -2.18
CA ALA A 140 -18.08 -1.47 -1.73
C ALA A 140 -16.68 -0.99 -2.13
N ILE A 141 -16.52 -0.50 -3.37
CA ILE A 141 -15.27 0.08 -3.87
C ILE A 141 -14.90 1.34 -3.04
N ALA A 142 -15.87 2.20 -2.75
CA ALA A 142 -15.65 3.40 -1.93
C ALA A 142 -15.21 3.04 -0.50
N LEU A 143 -15.87 2.04 0.12
CA LEU A 143 -15.50 1.55 1.44
C LEU A 143 -14.12 0.91 1.46
N ASN A 144 -13.76 0.14 0.43
CA ASN A 144 -12.41 -0.42 0.29
C ASN A 144 -11.34 0.68 0.18
N SER A 145 -11.60 1.73 -0.59
CA SER A 145 -10.71 2.88 -0.71
C SER A 145 -10.59 3.64 0.61
N MET A 146 -11.71 3.81 1.33
CA MET A 146 -11.73 4.43 2.67
C MET A 146 -10.88 3.63 3.66
N MET A 147 -11.07 2.31 3.71
CA MET A 147 -10.32 1.38 4.57
C MET A 147 -8.80 1.51 4.32
N PHE A 148 -8.38 1.51 3.06
CA PHE A 148 -6.97 1.64 2.68
C PHE A 148 -6.38 3.00 3.12
N ASN A 149 -7.09 4.10 2.90
CA ASN A 149 -6.61 5.43 3.27
C ASN A 149 -6.63 5.67 4.79
N MET A 150 -7.61 5.11 5.51
CA MET A 150 -7.61 5.14 6.98
C MET A 150 -6.43 4.34 7.55
N ALA A 151 -6.14 3.16 7.02
CA ALA A 151 -4.99 2.37 7.44
C ALA A 151 -3.67 3.11 7.17
N ARG A 152 -3.56 3.81 6.03
CA ARG A 152 -2.42 4.66 5.68
C ARG A 152 -2.22 5.85 6.63
N LEU A 153 -3.29 6.34 7.26
CA LEU A 153 -3.22 7.37 8.28
C LEU A 153 -2.88 6.80 9.66
N ILE A 154 -3.61 5.77 10.08
CA ILE A 154 -3.54 5.22 11.44
C ILE A 154 -2.25 4.42 11.64
N GLY A 155 -1.87 3.57 10.66
CA GLY A 155 -0.71 2.68 10.76
C GLY A 155 0.59 3.42 11.07
N PRO A 156 1.01 4.40 10.27
CA PRO A 156 2.21 5.19 10.54
C PRO A 156 2.18 5.95 11.85
N SER A 157 1.02 6.48 12.27
CA SER A 157 0.85 7.18 13.54
C SER A 157 1.17 6.25 14.72
N ILE A 158 0.61 5.04 14.71
CA ILE A 158 0.88 4.03 15.74
C ILE A 158 2.33 3.55 15.65
N ALA A 159 2.84 3.30 14.44
CA ALA A 159 4.20 2.83 14.24
C ALA A 159 5.24 3.81 14.80
N GLY A 160 5.09 5.11 14.57
CA GLY A 160 6.01 6.13 15.09
C GLY A 160 6.12 6.08 16.61
N VAL A 161 4.99 5.93 17.29
CA VAL A 161 4.94 5.80 18.76
C VAL A 161 5.56 4.48 19.22
N LEU A 162 5.16 3.36 18.63
CA LEU A 162 5.65 2.04 19.03
C LEU A 162 7.15 1.89 18.79
N ILE A 163 7.66 2.34 17.64
CA ILE A 163 9.11 2.25 17.36
C ILE A 163 9.92 3.02 18.40
N ALA A 164 9.45 4.18 18.83
CA ALA A 164 10.16 4.98 19.81
C ALA A 164 10.14 4.38 21.22
N ILE A 165 9.11 3.62 21.59
CA ILE A 165 8.96 3.03 22.93
C ILE A 165 9.54 1.61 22.99
N THR A 166 9.25 0.79 21.97
CA THR A 166 9.52 -0.66 22.00
C THR A 166 10.41 -1.17 20.88
N GLY A 167 10.73 -0.29 19.90
CA GLY A 167 11.49 -0.65 18.71
C GLY A 167 10.63 -1.24 17.58
N GLU A 168 11.29 -1.47 16.44
CA GLU A 168 10.64 -1.89 15.18
C GLU A 168 10.06 -3.32 15.25
N GLY A 169 10.67 -4.20 16.04
CA GLY A 169 10.24 -5.60 16.19
C GLY A 169 8.79 -5.75 16.63
N MET A 170 8.32 -4.85 17.51
CA MET A 170 6.93 -4.85 17.97
C MET A 170 5.95 -4.51 16.82
N CYS A 171 6.32 -3.61 15.91
CA CYS A 171 5.49 -3.32 14.74
C CYS A 171 5.34 -4.55 13.83
N PHE A 172 6.41 -5.31 13.63
CA PHE A 172 6.37 -6.56 12.87
C PHE A 172 5.52 -7.62 13.55
N LEU A 173 5.62 -7.77 14.87
CA LEU A 173 4.83 -8.71 15.66
C LEU A 173 3.33 -8.37 15.60
N ILE A 174 2.98 -7.10 15.81
CA ILE A 174 1.58 -6.65 15.73
C ILE A 174 1.04 -6.87 14.31
N ASN A 175 1.84 -6.65 13.27
CA ASN A 175 1.41 -6.96 11.90
C ASN A 175 1.20 -8.46 11.70
N ALA A 176 2.09 -9.33 12.21
CA ALA A 176 1.88 -10.78 12.17
C ALA A 176 0.55 -11.17 12.83
N ILE A 177 0.25 -10.61 14.02
CA ILE A 177 -1.02 -10.84 14.71
C ILE A 177 -2.20 -10.30 13.89
N SER A 178 -2.05 -9.14 13.23
CA SER A 178 -3.10 -8.55 12.41
C SER A 178 -3.49 -9.42 11.21
N TYR A 179 -2.54 -10.18 10.65
CA TYR A 179 -2.86 -11.17 9.61
C TYR A 179 -3.75 -12.30 10.12
N VAL A 180 -3.66 -12.67 11.40
CA VAL A 180 -4.57 -13.66 11.99
C VAL A 180 -6.02 -13.17 11.92
N ALA A 181 -6.27 -11.87 12.11
CA ALA A 181 -7.61 -11.30 12.04
C ALA A 181 -8.22 -11.45 10.63
N VAL A 182 -7.47 -11.19 9.56
CA VAL A 182 -7.98 -11.36 8.20
C VAL A 182 -8.10 -12.83 7.82
N ILE A 183 -7.18 -13.70 8.23
CA ILE A 183 -7.28 -15.15 8.01
C ILE A 183 -8.52 -15.70 8.72
N ALA A 184 -8.75 -15.33 9.98
CA ALA A 184 -9.96 -15.71 10.72
C ALA A 184 -11.23 -15.19 10.03
N SER A 185 -11.21 -13.96 9.50
CA SER A 185 -12.34 -13.41 8.76
C SER A 185 -12.61 -14.20 7.46
N LEU A 186 -11.57 -14.60 6.74
CA LEU A 186 -11.72 -15.44 5.55
C LEU A 186 -12.30 -16.82 5.89
N ILE A 187 -11.83 -17.46 6.95
CA ILE A 187 -12.35 -18.77 7.40
C ILE A 187 -13.80 -18.66 7.87
N ALA A 188 -14.19 -17.56 8.51
CA ALA A 188 -15.55 -17.33 9.03
C ALA A 188 -16.59 -16.98 7.95
N MET A 189 -16.17 -16.85 6.68
CA MET A 189 -17.07 -16.60 5.56
C MET A 189 -17.83 -17.86 5.16
N ASP A 190 -19.07 -17.64 4.70
CA ASP A 190 -19.85 -18.73 4.14
C ASP A 190 -19.29 -19.18 2.79
N GLU A 191 -19.16 -20.50 2.59
CA GLU A 191 -18.63 -21.10 1.35
C GLU A 191 -19.52 -20.86 0.10
N GLY A 192 -20.66 -20.24 0.27
CA GLY A 192 -21.64 -19.93 -0.78
C GLY A 192 -21.24 -18.82 -1.76
N ILE A 193 -20.00 -18.32 -1.71
CA ILE A 193 -19.51 -17.39 -2.73
C ILE A 193 -19.47 -18.14 -4.05
N LYS A 194 -20.50 -17.94 -4.88
CA LYS A 194 -20.64 -18.54 -6.20
C LYS A 194 -19.37 -18.20 -7.01
N ILE A 195 -18.46 -19.17 -7.12
CA ILE A 195 -17.39 -19.07 -8.08
C ILE A 195 -18.07 -19.00 -9.43
N ARG A 196 -18.17 -17.81 -9.97
CA ARG A 196 -18.58 -17.63 -11.36
C ARG A 196 -17.49 -18.33 -12.17
N LYS A 197 -17.77 -19.54 -12.61
CA LYS A 197 -16.96 -20.22 -13.59
C LYS A 197 -17.07 -19.40 -14.86
N ASP A 198 -16.22 -18.40 -15.00
CA ASP A 198 -16.06 -17.75 -16.27
C ASP A 198 -15.60 -18.83 -17.27
N LYS A 199 -16.21 -18.82 -18.43
CA LYS A 199 -15.95 -19.78 -19.51
C LYS A 199 -14.44 -19.93 -19.66
N LYS A 200 -13.97 -21.18 -19.86
CA LYS A 200 -12.61 -21.47 -20.30
C LYS A 200 -12.33 -20.69 -21.57
N VAL A 201 -11.81 -19.49 -21.44
CA VAL A 201 -11.24 -18.74 -22.54
C VAL A 201 -9.82 -19.24 -22.67
N ASP A 202 -9.45 -19.66 -23.84
CA ASP A 202 -8.09 -20.09 -24.16
C ASP A 202 -7.24 -18.82 -24.21
N TYR A 203 -6.55 -18.52 -23.09
CA TYR A 203 -5.75 -17.31 -22.95
C TYR A 203 -4.32 -17.60 -23.42
N ASP A 204 -3.94 -16.97 -24.52
CA ASP A 204 -2.54 -16.76 -24.85
C ASP A 204 -2.07 -15.47 -24.16
N ILE A 205 -1.41 -15.63 -22.99
CA ILE A 205 -0.96 -14.53 -22.13
C ILE A 205 -0.13 -13.51 -22.91
N PHE A 206 0.72 -13.96 -23.82
CA PHE A 206 1.56 -13.05 -24.60
C PHE A 206 0.75 -12.26 -25.63
N LYS A 207 -0.24 -12.91 -26.24
CA LYS A 207 -1.16 -12.26 -27.20
C LYS A 207 -2.02 -11.23 -26.49
N ASP A 208 -2.62 -11.60 -25.36
CA ASP A 208 -3.46 -10.71 -24.55
C ASP A 208 -2.68 -9.49 -24.02
N LEU A 209 -1.42 -9.70 -23.57
CA LEU A 209 -0.53 -8.63 -23.16
C LEU A 209 -0.20 -7.68 -24.33
N LYS A 210 0.09 -8.22 -25.51
CA LYS A 210 0.36 -7.43 -26.71
C LYS A 210 -0.84 -6.63 -27.14
N GLU A 211 -2.02 -7.23 -27.14
CA GLU A 211 -3.28 -6.55 -27.46
C GLU A 211 -3.58 -5.45 -26.44
N GLY A 212 -3.44 -5.74 -25.13
CA GLY A 212 -3.60 -4.75 -24.06
C GLY A 212 -2.62 -3.58 -24.19
N PHE A 213 -1.34 -3.87 -24.49
CA PHE A 213 -0.34 -2.83 -24.72
C PHE A 213 -0.68 -1.97 -25.94
N ASN A 214 -1.03 -2.60 -27.06
CA ASN A 214 -1.42 -1.88 -28.28
C ASN A 214 -2.65 -1.01 -28.06
N TYR A 215 -3.63 -1.50 -27.30
CA TYR A 215 -4.82 -0.72 -26.95
C TYR A 215 -4.47 0.47 -26.04
N ALA A 216 -3.68 0.24 -25.00
CA ALA A 216 -3.30 1.27 -24.04
C ALA A 216 -2.51 2.41 -24.68
N PHE A 217 -1.56 2.08 -25.57
CA PHE A 217 -0.73 3.08 -26.24
C PHE A 217 -1.35 3.60 -27.55
N GLY A 218 -2.27 2.85 -28.18
CA GLY A 218 -3.01 3.27 -29.36
C GLY A 218 -4.11 4.30 -29.07
N PHE A 219 -4.74 4.23 -27.90
CA PHE A 219 -5.81 5.14 -27.52
C PHE A 219 -5.29 6.36 -26.75
N LYS A 220 -5.26 7.52 -27.41
CA LYS A 220 -4.66 8.77 -26.89
C LYS A 220 -5.03 9.12 -25.44
N PRO A 221 -6.32 9.05 -24.99
CA PRO A 221 -6.67 9.39 -23.61
C PRO A 221 -6.06 8.45 -22.58
N ILE A 222 -6.04 7.13 -22.83
CA ILE A 222 -5.45 6.14 -21.94
C ILE A 222 -3.94 6.34 -21.88
N ARG A 223 -3.29 6.53 -23.03
CA ARG A 223 -1.85 6.81 -23.08
C ARG A 223 -1.46 8.06 -22.27
N ALA A 224 -2.24 9.15 -22.40
CA ALA A 224 -1.97 10.37 -21.64
C ALA A 224 -2.09 10.15 -20.12
N ILE A 225 -3.08 9.41 -19.66
CA ILE A 225 -3.26 9.07 -18.25
C ILE A 225 -2.10 8.18 -17.76
N LEU A 226 -1.73 7.16 -18.53
CA LEU A 226 -0.63 6.26 -18.17
C LEU A 226 0.71 7.00 -18.08
N LEU A 227 0.99 7.90 -19.03
CA LEU A 227 2.20 8.72 -19.01
C LEU A 227 2.22 9.66 -17.81
N LEU A 228 1.09 10.32 -17.52
CA LEU A 228 0.96 11.18 -16.32
C LEU A 228 1.20 10.40 -15.03
N LEU A 229 0.58 9.23 -14.88
CA LEU A 229 0.78 8.36 -13.71
C LEU A 229 2.21 7.85 -13.61
N SER A 230 2.86 7.55 -14.74
CA SER A 230 4.27 7.14 -14.77
C SER A 230 5.20 8.24 -14.29
N ILE A 231 4.97 9.49 -14.72
CA ILE A 231 5.75 10.66 -14.27
C ILE A 231 5.54 10.91 -12.79
N ILE A 232 4.28 10.88 -12.31
CA ILE A 232 3.95 11.03 -10.89
C ILE A 232 4.59 9.90 -10.06
N GLY A 233 4.54 8.66 -10.55
CA GLY A 233 5.16 7.51 -9.88
C GLY A 233 6.68 7.65 -9.77
N LEU A 234 7.33 8.00 -10.89
CA LEU A 234 8.79 8.10 -10.96
C LEU A 234 9.33 9.28 -10.14
N MET A 235 8.74 10.46 -10.30
CA MET A 235 9.24 11.69 -9.69
C MET A 235 8.58 11.98 -8.33
N GLY A 236 7.29 11.72 -8.23
CA GLY A 236 6.50 12.10 -7.08
C GLY A 236 6.57 11.11 -5.93
N MET A 237 6.60 9.79 -6.18
CA MET A 237 6.54 8.80 -5.11
C MET A 237 7.86 8.56 -4.39
N SER A 238 8.97 9.05 -4.92
CA SER A 238 10.31 8.94 -4.33
C SER A 238 10.40 9.57 -2.94
N TYR A 239 9.61 10.61 -2.65
CA TYR A 239 9.58 11.24 -1.32
C TYR A 239 9.25 10.24 -0.20
N ALA A 240 8.37 9.27 -0.46
CA ALA A 240 7.95 8.31 0.55
C ALA A 240 9.10 7.40 1.02
N VAL A 241 10.02 7.07 0.10
CA VAL A 241 11.23 6.29 0.41
C VAL A 241 12.22 7.13 1.23
N LEU A 242 12.24 8.45 1.00
CA LEU A 242 13.17 9.38 1.66
C LEU A 242 12.65 9.91 3.00
N MET A 243 11.41 9.63 3.39
CA MET A 243 10.82 10.13 4.64
C MET A 243 11.67 9.85 5.90
N PRO A 244 12.34 8.68 6.07
CA PRO A 244 13.22 8.46 7.22
C PRO A 244 14.41 9.44 7.27
N VAL A 245 14.96 9.81 6.10
CA VAL A 245 16.04 10.79 5.97
C VAL A 245 15.55 12.17 6.42
N PHE A 246 14.40 12.58 5.93
CA PHE A 246 13.81 13.87 6.34
C PHE A 246 13.52 13.92 7.83
N ALA A 247 12.99 12.83 8.40
CA ALA A 247 12.68 12.78 9.82
C ALA A 247 13.93 12.86 10.69
N LYS A 248 15.00 12.14 10.32
CA LYS A 248 16.21 12.03 11.12
C LYS A 248 17.21 13.18 10.86
N ASP A 249 17.62 13.36 9.60
CA ASP A 249 18.77 14.21 9.28
C ASP A 249 18.36 15.66 9.03
N VAL A 250 17.16 15.92 8.50
CA VAL A 250 16.73 17.28 8.19
C VAL A 250 15.98 17.92 9.37
N LEU A 251 15.09 17.13 10.02
CA LEU A 251 14.30 17.63 11.13
C LEU A 251 14.91 17.32 12.51
N GLY A 252 16.03 16.57 12.55
CA GLY A 252 16.68 16.18 13.81
C GLY A 252 15.80 15.32 14.71
N GLY A 253 14.75 14.69 14.14
CA GLY A 253 13.75 13.94 14.89
C GLY A 253 14.00 12.43 14.89
N GLY A 254 13.10 11.71 15.55
CA GLY A 254 13.13 10.24 15.64
C GLY A 254 11.99 9.58 14.88
N ALA A 255 11.69 8.34 15.27
CA ALA A 255 10.58 7.56 14.71
C ALA A 255 9.21 8.25 14.87
N TYR A 256 8.99 9.03 15.93
CA TYR A 256 7.79 9.86 16.10
C TYR A 256 7.63 10.84 14.95
N THR A 257 8.71 11.52 14.58
CA THR A 257 8.70 12.51 13.48
C THR A 257 8.36 11.82 12.17
N LEU A 258 8.93 10.65 11.89
CA LEU A 258 8.58 9.86 10.72
C LEU A 258 7.10 9.46 10.72
N GLY A 259 6.59 8.96 11.85
CA GLY A 259 5.20 8.58 12.01
C GLY A 259 4.25 9.75 11.75
N PHE A 260 4.57 10.94 12.29
CA PHE A 260 3.79 12.15 12.08
C PHE A 260 3.80 12.64 10.62
N LEU A 261 4.96 12.64 9.96
CA LEU A 261 5.07 13.00 8.54
C LEU A 261 4.24 12.06 7.65
N MET A 262 4.33 10.75 7.88
CA MET A 262 3.56 9.76 7.14
C MET A 262 2.04 9.87 7.42
N ALA A 263 1.66 10.18 8.66
CA ALA A 263 0.27 10.42 9.03
C ALA A 263 -0.29 11.67 8.32
N ALA A 264 0.48 12.76 8.22
CA ALA A 264 0.08 13.97 7.50
C ALA A 264 -0.22 13.66 6.01
N VAL A 265 0.60 12.81 5.37
CA VAL A 265 0.31 12.29 4.03
C VAL A 265 -0.99 11.51 3.99
N GLY A 266 -1.26 10.69 5.02
CA GLY A 266 -2.52 9.95 5.17
C GLY A 266 -3.74 10.84 5.27
N VAL A 267 -3.66 11.95 6.03
CA VAL A 267 -4.72 12.96 6.12
C VAL A 267 -5.02 13.56 4.74
N GLY A 268 -3.99 13.95 3.99
CA GLY A 268 -4.15 14.47 2.63
C GLY A 268 -4.83 13.48 1.68
N ALA A 269 -4.42 12.20 1.74
CA ALA A 269 -5.01 11.13 0.94
C ALA A 269 -6.48 10.88 1.30
N LEU A 270 -6.82 10.92 2.59
CA LEU A 270 -8.21 10.79 3.06
C LEU A 270 -9.07 11.96 2.59
N ALA A 271 -8.59 13.19 2.72
CA ALA A 271 -9.29 14.38 2.24
C ALA A 271 -9.54 14.32 0.72
N GLY A 272 -8.54 13.90 -0.06
CA GLY A 272 -8.68 13.67 -1.51
C GLY A 272 -9.74 12.60 -1.84
N THR A 273 -9.77 11.51 -1.08
CA THR A 273 -10.76 10.44 -1.26
C THR A 273 -12.18 10.92 -0.96
N VAL A 274 -12.37 11.68 0.13
CA VAL A 274 -13.67 12.27 0.50
C VAL A 274 -14.13 13.27 -0.57
N TYR A 275 -13.22 14.12 -1.04
CA TYR A 275 -13.51 15.05 -2.14
C TYR A 275 -13.97 14.31 -3.40
N LEU A 276 -13.25 13.26 -3.79
CA LEU A 276 -13.60 12.47 -4.98
C LEU A 276 -14.95 11.77 -4.81
N ALA A 277 -15.22 11.20 -3.64
CA ALA A 277 -16.48 10.52 -3.34
C ALA A 277 -17.70 11.47 -3.34
N SER A 278 -17.49 12.77 -3.07
CA SER A 278 -18.55 13.78 -3.11
C SER A 278 -19.00 14.18 -4.53
N ARG A 279 -18.21 13.80 -5.56
CA ARG A 279 -18.51 14.15 -6.96
C ARG A 279 -19.52 13.19 -7.60
N LYS A 280 -20.61 13.73 -8.11
CA LYS A 280 -21.72 12.95 -8.72
C LYS A 280 -21.48 12.54 -10.19
N LYS A 281 -20.54 13.17 -10.91
CA LYS A 281 -20.33 12.93 -12.34
C LYS A 281 -18.89 12.51 -12.64
N ALA A 282 -18.72 11.30 -13.20
CA ALA A 282 -17.42 10.77 -13.63
C ALA A 282 -16.77 11.58 -14.77
N ILE A 283 -17.56 12.30 -15.58
CA ILE A 283 -17.09 13.07 -16.76
C ILE A 283 -16.21 14.27 -16.35
N ALA A 284 -16.35 14.79 -15.13
CA ALA A 284 -15.52 15.89 -14.63
C ALA A 284 -14.11 15.47 -14.17
N LEU A 285 -13.80 14.17 -14.16
CA LEU A 285 -12.53 13.62 -13.68
C LEU A 285 -11.35 13.90 -14.61
N GLY A 286 -11.58 14.14 -15.90
CA GLY A 286 -10.52 14.44 -16.87
C GLY A 286 -9.66 15.64 -16.48
N ASN A 287 -10.27 16.70 -15.94
CA ASN A 287 -9.54 17.88 -15.46
C ASN A 287 -9.05 17.77 -14.02
N THR A 288 -9.60 16.84 -13.23
CA THR A 288 -9.24 16.66 -11.83
C THR A 288 -7.86 16.03 -11.70
N LEU A 289 -7.50 15.08 -12.56
CA LEU A 289 -6.19 14.41 -12.55
C LEU A 289 -5.00 15.38 -12.72
N PRO A 290 -4.94 16.22 -13.78
CA PRO A 290 -3.83 17.15 -13.96
C PRO A 290 -3.79 18.22 -12.87
N VAL A 291 -4.94 18.70 -12.38
CA VAL A 291 -5.00 19.66 -11.27
C VAL A 291 -4.45 19.05 -9.99
N SER A 292 -4.84 17.82 -9.66
CA SER A 292 -4.32 17.10 -8.49
C SER A 292 -2.81 16.85 -8.59
N ALA A 293 -2.31 16.51 -9.80
CA ALA A 293 -0.89 16.36 -10.06
C ALA A 293 -0.12 17.67 -9.87
N GLY A 294 -0.70 18.79 -10.32
CA GLY A 294 -0.13 20.13 -10.12
C GLY A 294 -0.05 20.52 -8.64
N ILE A 295 -1.15 20.33 -7.89
CA ILE A 295 -1.21 20.58 -6.44
C ILE A 295 -0.17 19.72 -5.71
N PHE A 296 -0.04 18.44 -6.08
CA PHE A 296 0.95 17.54 -5.52
C PHE A 296 2.39 18.02 -5.79
N GLY A 297 2.70 18.45 -7.03
CA GLY A 297 3.98 19.02 -7.39
C GLY A 297 4.33 20.28 -6.60
N ILE A 298 3.37 21.21 -6.48
CA ILE A 298 3.52 22.42 -5.66
C ILE A 298 3.75 22.04 -4.19
N GLY A 299 2.99 21.07 -3.66
CA GLY A 299 3.14 20.59 -2.28
C GLY A 299 4.54 20.03 -2.00
N ILE A 300 5.10 19.18 -2.89
CA ILE A 300 6.47 18.64 -2.74
C ILE A 300 7.50 19.77 -2.82
N THR A 301 7.33 20.73 -3.73
CA THR A 301 8.24 21.87 -3.86
C THR A 301 8.22 22.74 -2.62
N ALA A 302 7.05 23.07 -2.10
CA ALA A 302 6.89 23.83 -0.86
C ALA A 302 7.50 23.10 0.34
N PHE A 303 7.29 21.78 0.44
CA PHE A 303 7.90 20.94 1.45
C PHE A 303 9.45 20.99 1.38
N SER A 304 10.01 20.86 0.19
CA SER A 304 11.47 20.92 -0.03
C SER A 304 12.06 22.29 0.37
N ILE A 305 11.38 23.39 0.05
CA ILE A 305 11.83 24.75 0.40
C ILE A 305 11.75 24.96 1.92
N SER A 306 10.67 24.53 2.56
CA SER A 306 10.48 24.62 4.02
C SER A 306 11.59 23.89 4.77
N LEU A 307 11.96 22.70 4.31
CA LEU A 307 13.03 21.90 4.90
C LEU A 307 14.41 22.58 4.75
N ARG A 308 14.69 23.22 3.63
CA ARG A 308 15.93 23.95 3.41
C ARG A 308 16.09 25.12 4.38
N GLN A 309 15.00 25.81 4.72
CA GLN A 309 15.02 26.88 5.73
C GLN A 309 15.28 26.33 7.13
N ILE A 310 14.67 25.19 7.50
CA ILE A 310 14.86 24.55 8.80
C ILE A 310 16.30 24.05 8.95
N SER A 311 16.87 23.41 7.92
CA SER A 311 18.26 22.94 7.97
C SER A 311 19.26 24.10 8.02
N ALA A 312 19.01 25.21 7.35
CA ALA A 312 19.82 26.43 7.46
C ALA A 312 19.78 27.05 8.85
N PHE A 313 18.62 27.00 9.51
CA PHE A 313 18.48 27.45 10.91
C PHE A 313 19.24 26.57 11.90
N HIS A 314 19.24 25.25 11.71
CA HIS A 314 20.01 24.30 12.54
C HIS A 314 21.52 24.47 12.37
N THR A 315 22.01 24.63 11.15
CA THR A 315 23.43 24.88 10.91
C THR A 315 23.90 26.22 11.48
N PHE A 316 23.03 27.23 11.56
CA PHE A 316 23.39 28.51 12.18
C PHE A 316 23.52 28.41 13.71
N ASN A 317 22.68 27.59 14.38
CA ASN A 317 22.70 27.42 15.82
C ASN A 317 23.78 26.42 16.33
N THR A 318 24.46 25.71 15.45
CA THR A 318 25.59 24.81 15.85
C THR A 318 26.94 25.47 15.78
N TRP A 319 27.00 26.78 15.46
CA TRP A 319 28.23 27.59 15.41
C TRP A 319 28.34 28.60 16.59
N GLU A 320 27.41 28.60 17.55
CA GLU A 320 27.54 29.22 18.87
C GLU A 320 27.86 28.17 19.96
#